data_779cdb1022de4a23abb0e0565cf5c3ac
#
_entry.id   779cdb1022de4a23abb0e0565cf5c3ac
#
_cell.length_a   1.000
_cell.length_b   1.000
_cell.length_c   1.000
_cell.angle_alpha   90.00
_cell.angle_beta   90.00
_cell.angle_gamma   90.00
#
_symmetry.space_group_name_H-M   'P 1'
#
loop_
_entity.id
_entity.type
_entity.pdbx_description
1 polymer ?
#
loop_
_entity_poly.entity_id
_entity_poly.type
_entity_poly.pdbx_seq_one_letter_code
_entity_poly.pdbx_strand_id
1 'polypeptide(L)'
;MNKRYGLMTAVTMIVGIVVGSGIFFKSTDILQKTEGNITLAVLVFIIGAVSIVFGSLSMSELALRTDKPGGIVTYFEEFVGGKTAAGFGWFQTFVYMPTIVIVVATVGSRFIGVLFGADFTVGQEILVGVALVTLLFACNILSAKAGGWMQNISTVIKFLPLLLLSLAGIFWGDPQVFTPELAQPAVRSAGWLTALAPMAFSYDGWVITTTIAHEVKNSKK
;
A
#
# COMPACT_ATOMS: atom_id res chain seq x y z
N MET A 1 16.38 22.73 6.31
CA MET A 1 16.45 21.46 5.55
C MET A 1 16.33 21.78 4.06
N ASN A 2 17.20 21.20 3.23
CA ASN A 2 17.12 21.40 1.78
C ASN A 2 15.90 20.65 1.22
N LYS A 3 14.92 21.41 0.71
CA LYS A 3 13.75 20.85 0.03
C LYS A 3 14.18 20.19 -1.28
N ARG A 4 14.18 18.85 -1.32
CA ARG A 4 14.79 18.04 -2.39
C ARG A 4 13.79 17.64 -3.47
N TYR A 5 12.51 17.44 -3.12
CA TYR A 5 11.52 16.85 -4.01
C TYR A 5 10.55 17.88 -4.57
N GLY A 6 10.24 17.80 -5.87
CA GLY A 6 9.13 18.52 -6.48
C GLY A 6 7.80 17.84 -6.19
N LEU A 7 6.68 18.55 -6.41
CA LEU A 7 5.34 17.99 -6.21
C LEU A 7 5.13 16.70 -7.01
N MET A 8 5.52 16.67 -8.28
CA MET A 8 5.36 15.49 -9.13
C MET A 8 6.12 14.27 -8.58
N THR A 9 7.36 14.49 -8.11
CA THR A 9 8.14 13.41 -7.48
C THR A 9 7.47 12.89 -6.21
N ALA A 10 6.93 13.78 -5.38
CA ALA A 10 6.19 13.37 -4.19
C ALA A 10 4.95 12.55 -4.55
N VAL A 11 4.16 13.02 -5.53
CA VAL A 11 2.96 12.28 -6.01
C VAL A 11 3.34 10.90 -6.56
N THR A 12 4.36 10.80 -7.40
CA THR A 12 4.79 9.50 -7.95
C THR A 12 5.32 8.56 -6.87
N MET A 13 6.01 9.06 -5.86
CA MET A 13 6.43 8.26 -4.70
C MET A 13 5.22 7.74 -3.92
N ILE A 14 4.24 8.60 -3.63
CA ILE A 14 3.01 8.21 -2.92
C ILE A 14 2.27 7.12 -3.70
N VAL A 15 1.97 7.40 -4.96
CA VAL A 15 1.25 6.48 -5.83
C VAL A 15 2.03 5.17 -5.98
N GLY A 16 3.35 5.22 -6.11
CA GLY A 16 4.20 4.04 -6.20
C GLY A 16 4.25 3.19 -4.93
N ILE A 17 4.03 3.79 -3.75
CA ILE A 17 3.95 3.07 -2.48
C ILE A 17 2.54 2.48 -2.30
N VAL A 18 1.49 3.28 -2.47
CA VAL A 18 0.09 2.87 -2.29
C VAL A 18 -0.31 1.81 -3.31
N VAL A 19 0.00 1.99 -4.60
CA VAL A 19 -0.18 0.96 -5.64
C VAL A 19 0.96 -0.05 -5.51
N GLY A 20 0.93 -0.80 -4.41
CA GLY A 20 1.91 -1.81 -4.05
C GLY A 20 1.47 -3.22 -4.41
N SER A 21 2.10 -4.20 -3.75
CA SER A 21 1.74 -5.62 -3.88
C SER A 21 0.30 -5.91 -3.49
N GLY A 22 -0.27 -5.13 -2.56
CA GLY A 22 -1.61 -5.35 -2.01
C GLY A 22 -2.70 -5.45 -3.09
N ILE A 23 -2.69 -4.58 -4.10
CA ILE A 23 -3.69 -4.63 -5.16
C ILE A 23 -3.64 -5.93 -5.98
N PHE A 24 -2.45 -6.54 -6.12
CA PHE A 24 -2.29 -7.74 -6.94
C PHE A 24 -2.72 -9.01 -6.22
N PHE A 25 -2.44 -9.17 -4.92
CA PHE A 25 -2.76 -10.40 -4.21
C PHE A 25 -3.98 -10.31 -3.30
N LYS A 26 -4.36 -9.11 -2.83
CA LYS A 26 -5.54 -8.92 -1.98
C LYS A 26 -6.84 -8.80 -2.77
N SER A 27 -6.80 -8.48 -4.05
CA SER A 27 -7.99 -8.46 -4.91
C SER A 27 -8.70 -9.82 -4.94
N THR A 28 -7.94 -10.92 -4.98
CA THR A 28 -8.50 -12.27 -4.89
C THR A 28 -9.17 -12.53 -3.54
N ASP A 29 -8.54 -12.14 -2.43
CA ASP A 29 -9.12 -12.28 -1.09
C ASP A 29 -10.43 -11.49 -0.96
N ILE A 30 -10.46 -10.26 -1.52
CA ILE A 30 -11.65 -9.42 -1.51
C ILE A 30 -12.77 -10.08 -2.32
N LEU A 31 -12.46 -10.58 -3.52
CA LEU A 31 -13.46 -11.22 -4.38
C LEU A 31 -14.01 -12.50 -3.74
N GLN A 32 -13.19 -13.30 -3.07
CA GLN A 32 -13.65 -14.47 -2.32
C GLN A 32 -14.58 -14.08 -1.17
N LYS A 33 -14.24 -13.03 -0.40
CA LYS A 33 -15.07 -12.54 0.71
C LYS A 33 -16.38 -11.86 0.28
N THR A 34 -16.44 -11.42 -0.96
CA THR A 34 -17.67 -10.93 -1.60
C THR A 34 -18.40 -12.01 -2.37
N GLU A 35 -18.04 -13.31 -2.19
CA GLU A 35 -18.66 -14.47 -2.85
C GLU A 35 -18.69 -14.34 -4.38
N GLY A 36 -17.64 -13.74 -4.96
CA GLY A 36 -17.54 -13.50 -6.41
C GLY A 36 -18.36 -12.30 -6.91
N ASN A 37 -19.06 -11.57 -6.02
CA ASN A 37 -19.84 -10.40 -6.42
C ASN A 37 -18.92 -9.21 -6.70
N ILE A 38 -18.71 -8.90 -7.98
CA ILE A 38 -17.82 -7.83 -8.43
C ILE A 38 -18.31 -6.45 -7.98
N THR A 39 -19.61 -6.21 -7.97
CA THR A 39 -20.18 -4.93 -7.52
C THR A 39 -19.84 -4.67 -6.05
N LEU A 40 -19.97 -5.68 -5.19
CA LEU A 40 -19.56 -5.58 -3.78
C LEU A 40 -18.05 -5.39 -3.63
N ALA A 41 -17.24 -6.11 -4.40
CA ALA A 41 -15.80 -5.96 -4.38
C ALA A 41 -15.39 -4.53 -4.74
N VAL A 42 -15.98 -3.95 -5.79
CA VAL A 42 -15.76 -2.55 -6.20
C VAL A 42 -16.22 -1.59 -5.10
N LEU A 43 -17.38 -1.83 -4.48
CA LEU A 43 -17.87 -1.02 -3.37
C LEU A 43 -16.89 -1.01 -2.18
N VAL A 44 -16.32 -2.15 -1.82
CA VAL A 44 -15.30 -2.27 -0.78
C VAL A 44 -14.08 -1.40 -1.11
N PHE A 45 -13.61 -1.42 -2.36
CA PHE A 45 -12.51 -0.54 -2.79
C PHE A 45 -12.88 0.94 -2.74
N ILE A 46 -14.11 1.31 -3.13
CA ILE A 46 -14.60 2.69 -3.03
C ILE A 46 -14.63 3.15 -1.57
N ILE A 47 -15.13 2.34 -0.66
CA ILE A 47 -15.14 2.64 0.78
C ILE A 47 -13.70 2.87 1.28
N GLY A 48 -12.75 2.03 0.85
CA GLY A 48 -11.34 2.21 1.16
C GLY A 48 -10.78 3.52 0.63
N ALA A 49 -11.02 3.84 -0.62
CA ALA A 49 -10.57 5.08 -1.24
C ALA A 49 -11.10 6.32 -0.50
N VAL A 50 -12.41 6.33 -0.17
CA VAL A 50 -13.05 7.41 0.59
C VAL A 50 -12.41 7.54 1.97
N SER A 51 -12.20 6.43 2.68
CA SER A 51 -11.58 6.42 4.00
C SER A 51 -10.16 7.01 3.99
N ILE A 52 -9.37 6.70 2.94
CA ILE A 52 -8.02 7.25 2.78
C ILE A 52 -8.04 8.73 2.45
N VAL A 53 -8.98 9.20 1.64
CA VAL A 53 -9.13 10.62 1.36
C VAL A 53 -9.34 11.40 2.66
N PHE A 54 -10.27 10.97 3.52
CA PHE A 54 -10.48 11.61 4.82
C PHE A 54 -9.27 11.50 5.73
N GLY A 55 -8.63 10.33 5.81
CA GLY A 55 -7.40 10.13 6.57
C GLY A 55 -6.27 11.05 6.09
N SER A 56 -6.09 11.16 4.78
CA SER A 56 -5.06 12.02 4.17
C SER A 56 -5.31 13.49 4.43
N LEU A 57 -6.56 13.95 4.36
CA LEU A 57 -6.93 15.32 4.69
C LEU A 57 -6.64 15.64 6.15
N SER A 58 -6.96 14.73 7.09
CA SER A 58 -6.65 14.90 8.50
C SER A 58 -5.13 14.97 8.75
N MET A 59 -4.35 14.09 8.10
CA MET A 59 -2.90 14.13 8.21
C MET A 59 -2.28 15.37 7.57
N SER A 60 -2.85 15.85 6.47
CA SER A 60 -2.43 17.10 5.83
C SER A 60 -2.62 18.31 6.77
N GLU A 61 -3.74 18.38 7.47
CA GLU A 61 -3.99 19.42 8.45
C GLU A 61 -2.98 19.39 9.61
N LEU A 62 -2.64 18.21 10.11
CA LEU A 62 -1.61 18.04 11.14
C LEU A 62 -0.23 18.44 10.61
N ALA A 63 0.11 18.07 9.37
CA ALA A 63 1.37 18.42 8.73
C ALA A 63 1.54 19.94 8.52
N LEU A 64 0.44 20.68 8.32
CA LEU A 64 0.48 22.15 8.21
C LEU A 64 0.74 22.85 9.55
N ARG A 65 0.42 22.19 10.65
CA ARG A 65 0.52 22.76 12.02
C ARG A 65 1.87 22.52 12.68
N THR A 66 2.72 21.67 12.12
CA THR A 66 4.05 21.38 12.66
C THR A 66 5.13 21.56 11.62
N ASP A 67 6.29 22.07 12.03
CA ASP A 67 7.50 22.16 11.21
C ASP A 67 8.53 21.07 11.56
N LYS A 68 8.22 20.20 12.54
CA LYS A 68 9.12 19.14 12.97
C LYS A 68 9.07 17.95 12.01
N PRO A 69 10.22 17.41 11.60
CA PRO A 69 10.29 16.17 10.84
C PRO A 69 9.95 14.96 11.73
N GLY A 70 9.47 13.87 11.13
CA GLY A 70 9.22 12.61 11.85
C GLY A 70 7.84 12.01 11.58
N GLY A 71 7.01 12.70 10.80
CA GLY A 71 5.71 12.18 10.36
C GLY A 71 4.75 11.94 11.51
N ILE A 72 4.02 10.83 11.45
CA ILE A 72 2.93 10.52 12.39
C ILE A 72 3.39 10.44 13.86
N VAL A 73 4.61 9.99 14.13
CA VAL A 73 5.15 9.92 15.51
C VAL A 73 5.28 11.32 16.10
N THR A 74 5.74 12.26 15.31
CA THR A 74 5.84 13.68 15.71
C THR A 74 4.46 14.30 15.93
N TYR A 75 3.46 13.92 15.12
CA TYR A 75 2.09 14.40 15.34
C TYR A 75 1.52 13.87 16.65
N PHE A 76 1.78 12.63 17.02
CA PHE A 76 1.44 12.12 18.35
C PHE A 76 2.16 12.90 19.46
N GLU A 77 3.44 13.22 19.29
CA GLU A 77 4.20 13.96 20.28
C GLU A 77 3.63 15.36 20.53
N GLU A 78 3.33 16.09 19.46
CA GLU A 78 2.87 17.47 19.55
C GLU A 78 1.40 17.63 19.95
N PHE A 79 0.53 16.74 19.46
CA PHE A 79 -0.93 16.91 19.63
C PHE A 79 -1.56 16.00 20.68
N VAL A 80 -0.88 14.92 21.09
CA VAL A 80 -1.41 13.96 22.06
C VAL A 80 -0.51 13.87 23.29
N GLY A 81 0.81 13.89 23.11
CA GLY A 81 1.78 13.88 24.19
C GLY A 81 2.89 12.84 24.03
N GLY A 82 4.03 13.12 24.65
CA GLY A 82 5.27 12.35 24.47
C GLY A 82 5.18 10.87 24.88
N LYS A 83 4.39 10.52 25.90
CA LYS A 83 4.22 9.11 26.30
C LYS A 83 3.51 8.29 25.21
N THR A 84 2.46 8.85 24.62
CA THR A 84 1.71 8.22 23.52
C THR A 84 2.58 8.12 22.27
N ALA A 85 3.34 9.16 21.95
CA ALA A 85 4.29 9.15 20.85
C ALA A 85 5.36 8.08 21.00
N ALA A 86 5.93 7.92 22.19
CA ALA A 86 6.92 6.89 22.48
C ALA A 86 6.32 5.48 22.31
N GLY A 87 5.12 5.23 22.84
CA GLY A 87 4.41 3.94 22.68
C GLY A 87 4.09 3.64 21.20
N PHE A 88 3.60 4.63 20.47
CA PHE A 88 3.31 4.48 19.05
C PHE A 88 4.59 4.29 18.20
N GLY A 89 5.64 5.04 18.47
CA GLY A 89 6.94 4.88 17.80
C GLY A 89 7.55 3.51 18.04
N TRP A 90 7.45 2.99 19.27
CA TRP A 90 7.85 1.63 19.60
C TRP A 90 7.05 0.59 18.79
N PHE A 91 5.72 0.71 18.82
CA PHE A 91 4.83 -0.17 18.03
C PHE A 91 5.18 -0.14 16.54
N GLN A 92 5.35 1.05 15.99
CA GLN A 92 5.67 1.21 14.56
C GLN A 92 7.02 0.57 14.22
N THR A 93 8.03 0.73 15.06
CA THR A 93 9.39 0.25 14.80
C THR A 93 9.52 -1.26 14.99
N PHE A 94 8.92 -1.82 16.04
CA PHE A 94 9.15 -3.21 16.44
C PHE A 94 8.04 -4.17 16.02
N VAL A 95 6.85 -3.67 15.72
CA VAL A 95 5.70 -4.50 15.35
C VAL A 95 5.27 -4.24 13.91
N TYR A 96 4.86 -3.02 13.60
CA TYR A 96 4.23 -2.69 12.31
C TYR A 96 5.20 -2.85 11.13
N MET A 97 6.33 -2.17 11.15
CA MET A 97 7.29 -2.20 10.05
C MET A 97 7.88 -3.59 9.77
N PRO A 98 8.34 -4.36 10.78
CA PRO A 98 8.80 -5.72 10.53
C PRO A 98 7.70 -6.63 9.98
N THR A 99 6.46 -6.51 10.48
CA THR A 99 5.32 -7.30 10.00
C THR A 99 5.04 -7.05 8.52
N ILE A 100 5.00 -5.79 8.10
CA ILE A 100 4.81 -5.44 6.68
C ILE A 100 5.94 -6.02 5.82
N VAL A 101 7.20 -5.89 6.23
CA VAL A 101 8.35 -6.45 5.50
C VAL A 101 8.22 -7.96 5.35
N ILE A 102 7.87 -8.67 6.42
CA ILE A 102 7.70 -10.13 6.39
C ILE A 102 6.58 -10.54 5.43
N VAL A 103 5.42 -9.88 5.50
CA VAL A 103 4.28 -10.19 4.62
C VAL A 103 4.66 -9.97 3.16
N VAL A 104 5.26 -8.84 2.83
CA VAL A 104 5.65 -8.54 1.44
C VAL A 104 6.75 -9.47 0.95
N ALA A 105 7.72 -9.83 1.79
CA ALA A 105 8.78 -10.77 1.44
C ALA A 105 8.22 -12.18 1.17
N THR A 106 7.28 -12.64 2.00
CA THR A 106 6.61 -13.94 1.81
C THR A 106 5.81 -13.99 0.50
N VAL A 107 5.07 -12.93 0.20
CA VAL A 107 4.35 -12.83 -1.08
C VAL A 107 5.32 -12.79 -2.25
N GLY A 108 6.40 -12.02 -2.14
CA GLY A 108 7.46 -11.96 -3.15
C GLY A 108 8.11 -13.33 -3.42
N SER A 109 8.39 -14.10 -2.37
CA SER A 109 8.96 -15.45 -2.53
C SER A 109 8.00 -16.40 -3.25
N ARG A 110 6.70 -16.34 -2.95
CA ARG A 110 5.67 -17.15 -3.65
C ARG A 110 5.57 -16.79 -5.12
N PHE A 111 5.59 -15.51 -5.47
CA PHE A 111 5.57 -15.10 -6.88
C PHE A 111 6.83 -15.54 -7.62
N ILE A 112 7.98 -15.58 -6.96
CA ILE A 112 9.20 -16.16 -7.54
C ILE A 112 9.00 -17.66 -7.79
N GLY A 113 8.43 -18.41 -6.84
CA GLY A 113 8.08 -19.82 -7.05
C GLY A 113 7.20 -19.99 -8.29
N VAL A 114 6.10 -19.24 -8.37
CA VAL A 114 5.19 -19.28 -9.53
C VAL A 114 5.93 -18.96 -10.84
N LEU A 115 6.80 -17.95 -10.85
CA LEU A 115 7.57 -17.56 -12.03
C LEU A 115 8.46 -18.68 -12.56
N PHE A 116 9.06 -19.47 -11.66
CA PHE A 116 9.91 -20.62 -12.02
C PHE A 116 9.17 -21.96 -12.08
N GLY A 117 7.84 -21.97 -11.91
CA GLY A 117 7.04 -23.20 -11.90
C GLY A 117 7.39 -24.13 -10.74
N ALA A 118 7.87 -23.57 -9.62
CA ALA A 118 8.32 -24.33 -8.46
C ALA A 118 7.37 -24.14 -7.26
N ASP A 119 6.91 -25.23 -6.69
CA ASP A 119 6.17 -25.25 -5.43
C ASP A 119 7.15 -25.23 -4.26
N PHE A 120 7.42 -24.05 -3.74
CA PHE A 120 8.32 -23.87 -2.62
C PHE A 120 7.70 -24.42 -1.33
N THR A 121 8.50 -25.18 -0.59
CA THR A 121 8.18 -25.50 0.80
C THR A 121 8.27 -24.25 1.67
N VAL A 122 7.64 -24.26 2.84
CA VAL A 122 7.66 -23.11 3.78
C VAL A 122 9.11 -22.67 4.09
N GLY A 123 10.04 -23.63 4.24
CA GLY A 123 11.45 -23.30 4.48
C GLY A 123 12.11 -22.58 3.29
N GLN A 124 11.77 -22.97 2.07
CA GLN A 124 12.27 -22.32 0.85
C GLN A 124 11.65 -20.92 0.68
N GLU A 125 10.35 -20.76 0.96
CA GLU A 125 9.71 -19.42 0.97
C GLU A 125 10.41 -18.47 1.93
N ILE A 126 10.73 -18.92 3.15
CA ILE A 126 11.45 -18.13 4.14
C ILE A 126 12.86 -17.77 3.63
N LEU A 127 13.60 -18.75 3.10
CA LEU A 127 14.96 -18.52 2.61
C LEU A 127 14.99 -17.49 1.47
N VAL A 128 14.10 -17.63 0.49
CA VAL A 128 13.98 -16.71 -0.63
C VAL A 128 13.53 -15.33 -0.15
N GLY A 129 12.56 -15.26 0.77
CA GLY A 129 12.11 -14.02 1.38
C GLY A 129 13.23 -13.26 2.11
N VAL A 130 14.02 -13.97 2.92
CA VAL A 130 15.19 -13.40 3.61
C VAL A 130 16.24 -12.93 2.61
N ALA A 131 16.51 -13.72 1.57
CA ALA A 131 17.45 -13.32 0.51
C ALA A 131 17.00 -12.04 -0.20
N LEU A 132 15.70 -11.92 -0.54
CA LEU A 132 15.12 -10.72 -1.15
C LEU A 132 15.30 -9.48 -0.26
N VAL A 133 14.91 -9.59 1.01
CA VAL A 133 15.05 -8.48 1.97
C VAL A 133 16.51 -8.06 2.11
N THR A 134 17.41 -9.04 2.26
CA THR A 134 18.84 -8.78 2.42
C THR A 134 19.41 -8.10 1.18
N LEU A 135 19.06 -8.57 -0.01
CA LEU A 135 19.50 -7.98 -1.29
C LEU A 135 19.02 -6.54 -1.44
N LEU A 136 17.72 -6.29 -1.21
CA LEU A 136 17.15 -4.95 -1.33
C LEU A 136 17.74 -3.99 -0.29
N PHE A 137 17.97 -4.48 0.92
CA PHE A 137 18.60 -3.70 1.98
C PHE A 137 20.07 -3.34 1.63
N ALA A 138 20.83 -4.32 1.14
CA ALA A 138 22.19 -4.11 0.68
C ALA A 138 22.25 -3.08 -0.48
N CYS A 139 21.36 -3.19 -1.46
CA CYS A 139 21.26 -2.22 -2.55
C CYS A 139 20.98 -0.80 -2.04
N ASN A 140 20.11 -0.65 -1.05
CA ASN A 140 19.78 0.66 -0.48
C ASN A 140 20.96 1.26 0.34
N ILE A 141 21.70 0.44 1.08
CA ILE A 141 22.89 0.90 1.83
C ILE A 141 23.97 1.34 0.87
N LEU A 142 24.22 0.57 -0.18
CA LEU A 142 25.29 0.86 -1.14
C LEU A 142 25.01 2.09 -1.99
N SER A 143 23.76 2.34 -2.33
CA SER A 143 23.39 3.48 -3.15
C SER A 143 21.92 3.89 -3.02
N ALA A 144 21.69 5.02 -2.35
CA ALA A 144 20.37 5.64 -2.29
C ALA A 144 19.78 5.99 -3.69
N LYS A 145 20.67 6.28 -4.67
CA LYS A 145 20.24 6.50 -6.07
C LYS A 145 19.72 5.23 -6.71
N ALA A 146 20.36 4.08 -6.45
CA ALA A 146 19.90 2.78 -6.95
C ALA A 146 18.51 2.43 -6.40
N GLY A 147 18.27 2.66 -5.10
CA GLY A 147 16.96 2.48 -4.49
C GLY A 147 15.87 3.34 -5.15
N GLY A 148 16.14 4.62 -5.40
CA GLY A 148 15.23 5.50 -6.12
C GLY A 148 14.95 5.06 -7.57
N TRP A 149 15.97 4.58 -8.29
CA TRP A 149 15.83 4.06 -9.64
C TRP A 149 15.01 2.77 -9.69
N MET A 150 15.28 1.84 -8.76
CA MET A 150 14.48 0.63 -8.58
C MET A 150 13.01 0.94 -8.28
N GLN A 151 12.74 1.94 -7.43
CA GLN A 151 11.37 2.38 -7.13
C GLN A 151 10.66 2.90 -8.40
N ASN A 152 11.32 3.72 -9.20
CA ASN A 152 10.73 4.28 -10.42
C ASN A 152 10.42 3.19 -11.46
N ILE A 153 11.38 2.29 -11.71
CA ILE A 153 11.18 1.16 -12.63
C ILE A 153 10.06 0.25 -12.14
N SER A 154 10.10 -0.13 -10.87
CA SER A 154 9.07 -0.95 -10.23
C SER A 154 7.68 -0.33 -10.37
N THR A 155 7.59 1.00 -10.25
CA THR A 155 6.33 1.73 -10.42
C THR A 155 5.82 1.60 -11.86
N VAL A 156 6.66 1.81 -12.86
CA VAL A 156 6.27 1.66 -14.28
C VAL A 156 5.84 0.22 -14.57
N ILE A 157 6.62 -0.77 -14.12
CA ILE A 157 6.30 -2.19 -14.31
C ILE A 157 4.98 -2.58 -13.67
N LYS A 158 4.64 -2.02 -12.49
CA LYS A 158 3.37 -2.29 -11.81
C LYS A 158 2.17 -1.65 -12.54
N PHE A 159 2.34 -0.43 -13.02
CA PHE A 159 1.24 0.29 -13.68
C PHE A 159 0.93 -0.25 -15.07
N LEU A 160 1.92 -0.73 -15.81
CA LEU A 160 1.73 -1.19 -17.17
C LEU A 160 0.67 -2.30 -17.29
N PRO A 161 0.74 -3.42 -16.56
CA PRO A 161 -0.30 -4.45 -16.63
C PRO A 161 -1.65 -3.97 -16.12
N LEU A 162 -1.71 -3.13 -15.10
CA LEU A 162 -2.98 -2.58 -14.61
C LEU A 162 -3.67 -1.72 -15.66
N LEU A 163 -2.90 -0.90 -16.38
CA LEU A 163 -3.40 -0.05 -17.45
C LEU A 163 -3.88 -0.89 -18.65
N LEU A 164 -3.07 -1.89 -19.05
CA LEU A 164 -3.45 -2.81 -20.13
C LEU A 164 -4.71 -3.61 -19.81
N LEU A 165 -4.83 -4.14 -18.60
CA LEU A 165 -6.02 -4.86 -18.16
C LEU A 165 -7.25 -3.95 -18.08
N SER A 166 -7.08 -2.70 -17.61
CA SER A 166 -8.18 -1.73 -17.57
C SER A 166 -8.66 -1.38 -18.97
N LEU A 167 -7.74 -1.14 -19.90
CA LEU A 167 -8.08 -0.89 -21.31
C LEU A 167 -8.75 -2.11 -21.95
N ALA A 168 -8.21 -3.31 -21.72
CA ALA A 168 -8.83 -4.54 -22.21
C ALA A 168 -10.25 -4.72 -21.65
N GLY A 169 -10.47 -4.44 -20.37
CA GLY A 169 -11.79 -4.48 -19.76
C GLY A 169 -12.78 -3.50 -20.36
N ILE A 170 -12.33 -2.30 -20.74
CA ILE A 170 -13.18 -1.29 -21.39
C ILE A 170 -13.57 -1.71 -22.82
N PHE A 171 -12.63 -2.29 -23.60
CA PHE A 171 -12.86 -2.59 -25.01
C PHE A 171 -13.47 -3.99 -25.25
N TRP A 172 -13.19 -4.95 -24.38
CA TRP A 172 -13.60 -6.36 -24.55
C TRP A 172 -14.32 -6.93 -23.32
N GLY A 173 -14.56 -6.11 -22.27
CA GLY A 173 -15.28 -6.56 -21.07
C GLY A 173 -16.78 -6.75 -21.33
N ASP A 174 -17.39 -7.67 -20.59
CA ASP A 174 -18.83 -7.86 -20.59
C ASP A 174 -19.48 -6.90 -19.57
N PRO A 175 -20.27 -5.91 -20.02
CA PRO A 175 -20.93 -4.98 -19.09
C PRO A 175 -21.97 -5.64 -18.18
N GLN A 176 -22.45 -6.85 -18.51
CA GLN A 176 -23.42 -7.58 -17.67
C GLN A 176 -22.80 -8.02 -16.33
N VAL A 177 -21.49 -8.13 -16.26
CA VAL A 177 -20.77 -8.43 -15.01
C VAL A 177 -20.97 -7.36 -13.93
N PHE A 178 -21.31 -6.14 -14.31
CA PHE A 178 -21.57 -5.01 -13.41
C PHE A 178 -23.06 -4.81 -13.09
N THR A 179 -23.94 -5.73 -13.47
CA THR A 179 -25.35 -5.63 -13.06
C THR A 179 -25.44 -5.74 -11.54
N PRO A 180 -25.98 -4.73 -10.84
CA PRO A 180 -26.04 -4.71 -9.39
C PRO A 180 -27.08 -5.71 -8.90
N GLU A 181 -26.70 -6.96 -8.72
CA GLU A 181 -27.52 -7.92 -7.98
C GLU A 181 -27.38 -7.65 -6.47
N LEU A 182 -27.85 -6.48 -6.04
CA LEU A 182 -27.91 -6.10 -4.63
C LEU A 182 -28.83 -7.00 -3.79
N ALA A 183 -29.60 -7.87 -4.46
CA ALA A 183 -30.50 -8.81 -3.83
C ALA A 183 -29.84 -10.16 -3.44
N GLN A 184 -28.55 -10.35 -3.75
CA GLN A 184 -27.86 -11.61 -3.47
C GLN A 184 -27.65 -11.84 -1.97
N PRO A 185 -27.60 -13.12 -1.52
CA PRO A 185 -27.34 -13.50 -0.13
C PRO A 185 -26.07 -12.84 0.45
N ALA A 186 -25.02 -12.67 -0.35
CA ALA A 186 -23.78 -12.02 0.02
C ALA A 186 -23.98 -10.60 0.62
N VAL A 187 -24.90 -9.82 0.08
CA VAL A 187 -25.20 -8.47 0.61
C VAL A 187 -25.90 -8.56 1.97
N ARG A 188 -26.79 -9.53 2.13
CA ARG A 188 -27.60 -9.71 3.36
C ARG A 188 -26.81 -10.30 4.51
N SER A 189 -25.80 -11.13 4.24
CA SER A 189 -25.00 -11.83 5.25
C SER A 189 -24.05 -10.92 6.02
N ALA A 190 -23.83 -9.67 5.55
CA ALA A 190 -22.79 -8.77 6.05
C ALA A 190 -21.37 -9.40 6.06
N GLY A 191 -21.19 -10.61 5.54
CA GLY A 191 -19.91 -11.31 5.44
C GLY A 191 -18.89 -10.53 4.63
N TRP A 192 -19.33 -9.77 3.63
CA TRP A 192 -18.49 -8.89 2.81
C TRP A 192 -17.75 -7.81 3.64
N LEU A 193 -18.22 -7.46 4.85
CA LEU A 193 -17.49 -6.53 5.72
C LEU A 193 -16.11 -7.07 6.11
N THR A 194 -15.93 -8.39 6.10
CA THR A 194 -14.62 -8.99 6.34
C THR A 194 -13.61 -8.69 5.23
N ALA A 195 -14.09 -8.26 4.05
CA ALA A 195 -13.25 -7.79 2.95
C ALA A 195 -12.60 -6.42 3.21
N LEU A 196 -13.08 -5.66 4.21
CA LEU A 196 -12.48 -4.38 4.59
C LEU A 196 -11.04 -4.54 5.13
N ALA A 197 -10.71 -5.66 5.77
CA ALA A 197 -9.36 -5.90 6.27
C ALA A 197 -8.31 -6.07 5.14
N PRO A 198 -8.49 -6.98 4.17
CA PRO A 198 -7.59 -7.06 3.02
C PRO A 198 -7.61 -5.80 2.15
N MET A 199 -8.74 -5.09 2.06
CA MET A 199 -8.81 -3.80 1.40
C MET A 199 -7.93 -2.76 2.09
N ALA A 200 -7.98 -2.64 3.41
CA ALA A 200 -7.14 -1.70 4.16
C ALA A 200 -5.65 -1.96 3.90
N PHE A 201 -5.24 -3.24 3.81
CA PHE A 201 -3.88 -3.61 3.42
C PHE A 201 -3.54 -3.20 1.97
N SER A 202 -4.50 -3.29 1.04
CA SER A 202 -4.29 -2.92 -0.37
C SER A 202 -3.99 -1.43 -0.55
N TYR A 203 -4.44 -0.62 0.37
CA TYR A 203 -4.23 0.84 0.37
C TYR A 203 -3.15 1.28 1.36
N ASP A 204 -2.47 0.36 2.02
CA ASP A 204 -1.45 0.72 3.02
C ASP A 204 -0.26 1.49 2.41
N GLY A 205 0.44 2.22 3.26
CA GLY A 205 1.63 2.98 2.87
C GLY A 205 1.40 4.48 2.63
N TRP A 206 0.17 4.97 2.51
CA TRP A 206 -0.09 6.40 2.32
C TRP A 206 0.42 7.26 3.48
N VAL A 207 0.43 6.72 4.69
CA VAL A 207 0.92 7.41 5.91
C VAL A 207 2.43 7.69 5.83
N ILE A 208 3.20 6.88 5.12
CA ILE A 208 4.65 7.06 4.96
C ILE A 208 4.97 8.41 4.32
N THR A 209 4.05 8.96 3.53
CA THR A 209 4.21 10.26 2.88
C THR A 209 4.36 11.42 3.86
N THR A 210 3.81 11.28 5.06
CA THR A 210 3.96 12.30 6.11
C THR A 210 5.43 12.48 6.52
N THR A 211 6.27 11.44 6.39
CA THR A 211 7.69 11.51 6.72
C THR A 211 8.49 12.35 5.73
N ILE A 212 8.06 12.42 4.47
CA ILE A 212 8.74 13.18 3.40
C ILE A 212 8.12 14.56 3.16
N ALA A 213 7.02 14.90 3.84
CA ALA A 213 6.29 16.15 3.63
C ALA A 213 7.18 17.39 3.77
N HIS A 214 8.17 17.38 4.69
CA HIS A 214 9.10 18.47 4.90
C HIS A 214 10.19 18.60 3.83
N GLU A 215 10.42 17.57 3.03
CA GLU A 215 11.39 17.57 1.93
C GLU A 215 10.79 18.02 0.60
N VAL A 216 9.47 18.20 0.55
CA VAL A 216 8.75 18.67 -0.65
C VAL A 216 8.82 20.19 -0.76
N LYS A 217 9.14 20.68 -1.97
CA LYS A 217 9.15 22.11 -2.27
C LYS A 217 7.71 22.65 -2.26
N ASN A 218 7.52 23.78 -1.58
CA ASN A 218 6.20 24.44 -1.47
C ASN A 218 5.10 23.59 -0.83
N SER A 219 5.45 22.72 0.09
CA SER A 219 4.53 21.80 0.78
C SER A 219 3.41 22.49 1.59
N LYS A 220 3.52 23.83 1.84
CA LYS A 220 2.51 24.65 2.54
C LYS A 220 1.62 25.45 1.58
N LYS A 221 1.76 25.28 0.26
CA LYS A 221 0.89 25.85 -0.76
C LYS A 221 -0.05 24.77 -1.29
#